data_9dadbcf9040625904da83fa4bc9bfa37
#
_entry.id   9dadbcf9040625904da83fa4bc9bfa37
#
_cell.length_a   1.000
_cell.length_b   1.000
_cell.length_c   1.000
_cell.angle_alpha   90.00
_cell.angle_beta   90.00
_cell.angle_gamma   90.00
#
_symmetry.space_group_name_H-M   'P 1'
#
loop_
_entity.id
_entity.type
_entity.pdbx_description
1 polymer ?
#
loop_
_entity_poly.entity_id
_entity_poly.type
_entity_poly.pdbx_seq_one_letter_code
_entity_poly.pdbx_strand_id
1 'polypeptide(L)'
;SYRNNQSICSYSSLLYEEYGETGTKQFEVTGHDGVFLVRPDDIDAYLEKFKPMQLREKRTVKVNDAYAVINMGEAKGLTYDRVLIYPTGTMRKWMIDHSKKLQPKTRSQFYVAITRASYSVGIVFDYDEKTNIEGVENYL
;
A
#
# COMPACT_ATOMS: atom_id res chain seq x y z
N SER A 1 -11.23 -12.84 -0.62
CA SER A 1 -9.82 -13.03 -0.29
C SER A 1 -9.65 -13.79 1.02
N TYR A 2 -8.64 -14.61 1.13
CA TYR A 2 -8.24 -15.27 2.37
C TYR A 2 -6.99 -14.63 2.98
N ARG A 3 -6.36 -13.70 2.27
CA ARG A 3 -5.10 -13.10 2.67
C ARG A 3 -5.26 -11.71 3.24
N ASN A 4 -6.00 -10.85 2.57
CA ASN A 4 -6.10 -9.43 2.90
C ASN A 4 -7.25 -9.17 3.87
N ASN A 5 -7.08 -8.25 4.81
CA ASN A 5 -8.22 -7.81 5.62
C ASN A 5 -9.17 -6.94 4.80
N GLN A 6 -10.35 -6.59 5.37
CA GLN A 6 -11.38 -5.88 4.61
C GLN A 6 -10.94 -4.50 4.16
N SER A 7 -10.20 -3.76 4.98
CA SER A 7 -9.73 -2.43 4.60
C SER A 7 -8.80 -2.48 3.39
N ILE A 8 -7.93 -3.49 3.32
CA ILE A 8 -7.04 -3.70 2.18
C ILE A 8 -7.85 -4.10 0.94
N CYS A 9 -8.81 -5.00 1.09
CA CYS A 9 -9.70 -5.39 0.00
C CYS A 9 -10.47 -4.20 -0.54
N SER A 10 -11.04 -3.40 0.34
CA SER A 10 -11.81 -2.23 -0.06
C SER A 10 -10.96 -1.20 -0.80
N TYR A 11 -9.77 -0.90 -0.28
CA TYR A 11 -8.90 0.08 -0.92
C TYR A 11 -8.40 -0.41 -2.28
N SER A 12 -7.91 -1.65 -2.36
CA SER A 12 -7.42 -2.20 -3.62
C SER A 12 -8.50 -2.30 -4.69
N SER A 13 -9.74 -2.55 -4.28
CA SER A 13 -10.88 -2.63 -5.21
C SER A 13 -11.17 -1.30 -5.90
N LEU A 14 -10.79 -0.17 -5.30
CA LEU A 14 -10.95 1.14 -5.95
C LEU A 14 -10.14 1.27 -7.24
N LEU A 15 -9.05 0.51 -7.37
CA LEU A 15 -8.25 0.49 -8.60
C LEU A 15 -8.98 -0.18 -9.78
N TYR A 16 -9.92 -1.08 -9.49
CA TYR A 16 -10.68 -1.85 -10.48
C TYR A 16 -12.17 -1.72 -10.20
N GLU A 17 -12.67 -0.48 -10.21
CA GLU A 17 -14.07 -0.17 -9.90
C GLU A 17 -15.07 -0.99 -10.72
N GLU A 18 -14.71 -1.31 -11.96
CA GLU A 18 -15.56 -2.08 -12.87
C GLU A 18 -15.87 -3.50 -12.37
N TYR A 19 -15.06 -4.03 -11.44
CA TYR A 19 -15.26 -5.37 -10.88
C TYR A 19 -15.91 -5.37 -9.49
N GLY A 20 -16.18 -4.18 -8.94
CA GLY A 20 -16.78 -4.08 -7.60
C GLY A 20 -15.81 -4.38 -6.47
N GLU A 21 -16.32 -4.32 -5.24
CA GLU A 21 -15.52 -4.54 -4.04
C GLU A 21 -15.36 -6.02 -3.74
N THR A 22 -14.12 -6.41 -3.37
CA THR A 22 -13.80 -7.78 -2.96
C THR A 22 -14.03 -7.91 -1.45
N GLY A 23 -14.71 -8.97 -1.03
CA GLY A 23 -14.84 -9.33 0.37
C GLY A 23 -13.67 -10.17 0.87
N THR A 24 -13.61 -10.41 2.18
CA THR A 24 -12.52 -11.18 2.78
C THR A 24 -13.01 -12.22 3.78
N LYS A 25 -12.17 -13.23 3.98
CA LYS A 25 -12.24 -14.22 5.07
C LYS A 25 -11.13 -13.99 6.10
N GLN A 26 -10.30 -12.94 5.96
CA GLN A 26 -9.25 -12.59 6.90
C GLN A 26 -9.79 -11.60 7.94
N PHE A 27 -10.03 -12.07 9.15
CA PHE A 27 -10.65 -11.28 10.23
C PHE A 27 -9.73 -11.09 11.44
N GLU A 28 -8.49 -11.50 11.36
CA GLU A 28 -7.55 -11.35 12.48
C GLU A 28 -7.23 -9.87 12.71
N VAL A 29 -7.24 -9.47 13.98
CA VAL A 29 -6.96 -8.09 14.41
C VAL A 29 -5.61 -8.07 15.13
N THR A 30 -4.71 -7.17 14.70
CA THR A 30 -3.35 -7.10 15.23
C THR A 30 -3.06 -5.81 16.00
N GLY A 31 -3.92 -4.79 15.87
CA GLY A 31 -3.68 -3.47 16.46
C GLY A 31 -3.11 -2.45 15.46
N HIS A 32 -2.62 -2.90 14.30
CA HIS A 32 -2.24 -2.02 13.19
C HIS A 32 -2.72 -2.67 11.91
N ASP A 33 -3.99 -2.42 11.58
CA ASP A 33 -4.69 -3.13 10.51
C ASP A 33 -5.33 -2.13 9.57
N GLY A 34 -5.06 -2.26 8.28
CA GLY A 34 -5.64 -1.41 7.27
C GLY A 34 -4.61 -0.74 6.37
N VAL A 35 -4.99 0.40 5.80
CA VAL A 35 -4.15 1.15 4.85
C VAL A 35 -3.85 2.52 5.45
N PHE A 36 -2.56 2.85 5.52
CA PHE A 36 -2.07 4.03 6.23
C PHE A 36 -1.14 4.85 5.35
N LEU A 37 -1.25 6.18 5.44
CA LEU A 37 -0.23 7.08 4.91
C LEU A 37 0.89 7.23 5.94
N VAL A 38 2.14 7.12 5.47
CA VAL A 38 3.33 7.26 6.31
C VAL A 38 4.18 8.38 5.73
N ARG A 39 4.44 9.42 6.54
CA ARG A 39 5.28 10.53 6.08
C ARG A 39 6.72 10.07 5.86
N PRO A 40 7.43 10.66 4.90
CA PRO A 40 8.86 10.35 4.70
C PRO A 40 9.69 10.41 5.98
N ASP A 41 9.46 11.38 6.85
CA ASP A 41 10.20 11.52 8.10
C ASP A 41 9.93 10.40 9.11
N ASP A 42 8.84 9.67 8.93
CA ASP A 42 8.42 8.60 9.86
C ASP A 42 8.82 7.20 9.36
N ILE A 43 9.44 7.11 8.18
CA ILE A 43 9.75 5.80 7.56
C ILE A 43 10.63 4.95 8.45
N ASP A 44 11.74 5.49 8.95
CA ASP A 44 12.70 4.67 9.72
C ASP A 44 12.08 4.11 10.99
N ALA A 45 11.30 4.94 11.71
CA ALA A 45 10.60 4.50 12.91
C ALA A 45 9.52 3.47 12.58
N TYR A 46 8.81 3.65 11.47
CA TYR A 46 7.78 2.71 11.00
C TYR A 46 8.40 1.36 10.65
N LEU A 47 9.51 1.36 9.94
CA LEU A 47 10.24 0.14 9.57
C LEU A 47 10.72 -0.61 10.81
N GLU A 48 11.25 0.10 11.80
CA GLU A 48 11.73 -0.52 13.04
C GLU A 48 10.57 -1.13 13.84
N LYS A 49 9.46 -0.45 13.91
CA LYS A 49 8.30 -0.90 14.71
C LYS A 49 7.57 -2.07 14.07
N PHE A 50 7.29 -1.99 12.77
CA PHE A 50 6.41 -2.95 12.10
C PHE A 50 7.13 -3.92 11.17
N LYS A 51 8.35 -3.61 10.76
CA LYS A 51 9.18 -4.43 9.87
C LYS A 51 8.44 -4.90 8.61
N PRO A 52 7.77 -3.98 7.90
CA PRO A 52 7.08 -4.33 6.65
C PRO A 52 8.08 -4.65 5.56
N MET A 53 7.64 -5.42 4.55
CA MET A 53 8.39 -5.53 3.30
C MET A 53 8.26 -4.21 2.53
N GLN A 54 9.38 -3.58 2.18
CA GLN A 54 9.38 -2.38 1.35
C GLN A 54 9.17 -2.75 -0.11
N LEU A 55 8.18 -2.11 -0.77
CA LEU A 55 7.86 -2.33 -2.17
C LEU A 55 8.10 -1.04 -2.95
N ARG A 56 8.91 -1.13 -4.01
CA ARG A 56 9.26 0.00 -4.89
C ARG A 56 9.11 -0.40 -6.34
N GLU A 57 8.97 0.59 -7.25
CA GLU A 57 8.85 0.31 -8.68
C GLU A 57 10.13 -0.29 -9.24
N LYS A 58 11.28 0.28 -8.88
CA LYS A 58 12.59 -0.09 -9.41
C LYS A 58 13.72 0.24 -8.44
N ARG A 59 14.89 -0.37 -8.68
CA ARG A 59 16.05 -0.28 -7.81
C ARG A 59 16.56 1.14 -7.56
N THR A 60 16.29 2.08 -8.45
CA THR A 60 16.73 3.47 -8.29
C THR A 60 15.89 4.27 -7.31
N VAL A 61 14.72 3.77 -6.91
CA VAL A 61 13.91 4.41 -5.86
C VAL A 61 14.59 4.17 -4.53
N LYS A 62 14.90 5.25 -3.81
CA LYS A 62 15.58 5.17 -2.50
C LYS A 62 14.66 4.62 -1.44
N VAL A 63 15.20 3.65 -0.68
CA VAL A 63 14.55 3.04 0.47
C VAL A 63 15.56 2.95 1.60
N ASN A 64 15.16 2.44 2.75
CA ASN A 64 16.13 2.12 3.82
C ASN A 64 16.65 0.69 3.61
N ASP A 65 17.88 0.57 3.10
CA ASP A 65 18.49 -0.71 2.74
C ASP A 65 18.77 -1.63 3.92
N ALA A 66 18.66 -1.13 5.14
CA ALA A 66 18.83 -1.97 6.33
C ALA A 66 17.64 -2.92 6.54
N TYR A 67 16.56 -2.73 5.81
CA TYR A 67 15.33 -3.53 5.92
C TYR A 67 15.02 -4.19 4.59
N ALA A 68 14.20 -5.24 4.64
CA ALA A 68 13.83 -6.01 3.45
C ALA A 68 13.14 -5.13 2.39
N VAL A 69 13.50 -5.33 1.13
CA VAL A 69 12.96 -4.58 0.00
C VAL A 69 12.81 -5.51 -1.21
N ILE A 70 11.77 -5.27 -2.01
CA ILE A 70 11.53 -5.98 -3.28
C ILE A 70 10.90 -5.01 -4.28
N ASN A 71 11.17 -5.21 -5.56
CA ASN A 71 10.50 -4.45 -6.61
C ASN A 71 9.05 -4.95 -6.78
N MET A 72 8.11 -4.04 -7.02
CA MET A 72 6.68 -4.38 -7.15
C MET A 72 6.45 -5.48 -8.20
N GLY A 73 7.15 -5.42 -9.32
CA GLY A 73 7.01 -6.40 -10.40
C GLY A 73 7.43 -7.82 -10.03
N GLU A 74 8.20 -7.98 -8.95
CA GLU A 74 8.69 -9.28 -8.49
C GLU A 74 7.86 -9.83 -7.32
N ALA A 75 6.89 -9.06 -6.82
CA ALA A 75 6.15 -9.40 -5.61
C ALA A 75 4.93 -10.29 -5.86
N LYS A 76 4.54 -10.48 -7.12
CA LYS A 76 3.35 -11.27 -7.47
C LYS A 76 3.48 -12.69 -6.91
N GLY A 77 2.42 -13.16 -6.26
CA GLY A 77 2.37 -14.51 -5.67
C GLY A 77 2.96 -14.61 -4.28
N LEU A 78 3.60 -13.56 -3.78
CA LEU A 78 4.15 -13.53 -2.43
C LEU A 78 3.13 -12.94 -1.44
N THR A 79 3.30 -13.24 -0.17
CA THR A 79 2.44 -12.74 0.90
C THR A 79 3.29 -12.30 2.09
N TYR A 80 2.97 -11.13 2.63
CA TYR A 80 3.64 -10.57 3.80
C TYR A 80 2.59 -10.15 4.83
N ASP A 81 2.97 -10.13 6.10
CA ASP A 81 2.08 -9.57 7.12
C ASP A 81 1.81 -8.10 6.85
N ARG A 82 2.86 -7.35 6.49
CA ARG A 82 2.81 -5.90 6.29
C ARG A 82 3.69 -5.48 5.13
N VAL A 83 3.26 -4.45 4.40
CA VAL A 83 4.07 -3.83 3.33
C VAL A 83 4.17 -2.32 3.54
N LEU A 84 5.25 -1.74 3.05
CA LEU A 84 5.40 -0.28 2.93
C LEU A 84 5.68 0.02 1.47
N ILE A 85 4.76 0.73 0.82
CA ILE A 85 4.82 1.03 -0.61
C ILE A 85 5.40 2.42 -0.82
N TYR A 86 6.37 2.52 -1.74
CA TYR A 86 6.89 3.77 -2.25
C TYR A 86 6.19 4.05 -3.58
N PRO A 87 5.11 4.86 -3.59
CA PRO A 87 4.30 5.02 -4.80
C PRO A 87 5.01 5.84 -5.86
N THR A 88 4.72 5.53 -7.13
CA THR A 88 5.16 6.37 -8.25
C THR A 88 4.36 7.69 -8.25
N GLY A 89 4.81 8.65 -9.07
CA GLY A 89 4.09 9.92 -9.19
C GLY A 89 2.65 9.75 -9.68
N THR A 90 2.43 8.86 -10.65
CA THR A 90 1.07 8.60 -11.17
C THR A 90 0.19 7.89 -10.15
N MET A 91 0.76 6.99 -9.36
CA MET A 91 0.03 6.36 -8.25
C MET A 91 -0.45 7.39 -7.24
N ARG A 92 0.43 8.34 -6.84
CA ARG A 92 0.05 9.42 -5.92
C ARG A 92 -1.05 10.29 -6.49
N LYS A 93 -1.00 10.62 -7.78
CA LYS A 93 -2.06 11.40 -8.43
C LYS A 93 -3.39 10.70 -8.39
N TRP A 94 -3.40 9.39 -8.67
CA TRP A 94 -4.62 8.58 -8.59
C TRP A 94 -5.16 8.54 -7.15
N MET A 95 -4.29 8.42 -6.15
CA MET A 95 -4.71 8.38 -4.75
C MET A 95 -5.51 9.63 -4.38
N ILE A 96 -5.08 10.79 -4.87
CA ILE A 96 -5.74 12.07 -4.60
C ILE A 96 -7.01 12.23 -5.44
N ASP A 97 -6.98 11.79 -6.68
CA ASP A 97 -8.06 11.99 -7.65
C ASP A 97 -8.20 10.76 -8.54
N HIS A 98 -9.20 9.93 -8.25
CA HIS A 98 -9.42 8.66 -8.95
C HIS A 98 -9.81 8.82 -10.41
N SER A 99 -10.16 10.04 -10.86
CA SER A 99 -10.38 10.32 -12.29
C SER A 99 -9.07 10.30 -13.09
N LYS A 100 -7.94 10.43 -12.43
CA LYS A 100 -6.61 10.33 -13.03
C LYS A 100 -6.19 8.87 -13.14
N LYS A 101 -6.79 8.17 -14.09
CA LYS A 101 -6.63 6.72 -14.26
C LYS A 101 -5.19 6.33 -14.53
N LEU A 102 -4.79 5.20 -13.97
CA LEU A 102 -3.46 4.63 -14.16
C LEU A 102 -3.41 3.85 -15.49
N GLN A 103 -2.24 3.84 -16.11
CA GLN A 103 -1.98 2.94 -17.23
C GLN A 103 -2.09 1.49 -16.76
N PRO A 104 -2.47 0.55 -17.64
CA PRO A 104 -2.73 -0.84 -17.24
C PRO A 104 -1.62 -1.48 -16.42
N LYS A 105 -0.36 -1.29 -16.83
CA LYS A 105 0.79 -1.86 -16.12
C LYS A 105 0.92 -1.28 -14.71
N THR A 106 0.83 0.03 -14.57
CA THR A 106 0.96 0.71 -13.27
C THR A 106 -0.22 0.37 -12.36
N ARG A 107 -1.41 0.30 -12.92
CA ARG A 107 -2.62 -0.11 -12.20
C ARG A 107 -2.45 -1.51 -11.61
N SER A 108 -1.97 -2.45 -12.42
CA SER A 108 -1.70 -3.82 -11.98
C SER A 108 -0.61 -3.87 -10.92
N GLN A 109 0.48 -3.13 -11.09
CA GLN A 109 1.57 -3.09 -10.12
C GLN A 109 1.10 -2.56 -8.76
N PHE A 110 0.30 -1.49 -8.76
CA PHE A 110 -0.20 -0.92 -7.51
C PHE A 110 -1.15 -1.89 -6.81
N TYR A 111 -2.05 -2.51 -7.58
CA TYR A 111 -2.96 -3.53 -7.05
C TYR A 111 -2.18 -4.70 -6.43
N VAL A 112 -1.19 -5.21 -7.14
CA VAL A 112 -0.33 -6.29 -6.62
C VAL A 112 0.36 -5.86 -5.33
N ALA A 113 0.96 -4.68 -5.31
CA ALA A 113 1.67 -4.19 -4.13
C ALA A 113 0.75 -4.11 -2.90
N ILE A 114 -0.44 -3.53 -3.05
CA ILE A 114 -1.40 -3.39 -1.95
C ILE A 114 -1.86 -4.75 -1.44
N THR A 115 -2.14 -5.68 -2.35
CA THR A 115 -2.72 -6.98 -1.98
C THR A 115 -1.69 -8.01 -1.51
N ARG A 116 -0.40 -7.64 -1.40
CA ARG A 116 0.61 -8.53 -0.81
C ARG A 116 0.53 -8.61 0.72
N ALA A 117 -0.16 -7.67 1.36
CA ALA A 117 -0.23 -7.59 2.81
C ALA A 117 -1.46 -8.28 3.39
N SER A 118 -1.27 -8.99 4.50
CA SER A 118 -2.39 -9.56 5.25
C SER A 118 -3.03 -8.54 6.18
N TYR A 119 -2.22 -7.75 6.91
CA TYR A 119 -2.72 -6.90 8.00
C TYR A 119 -2.62 -5.42 7.72
N SER A 120 -1.51 -4.92 7.20
CA SER A 120 -1.37 -3.49 6.98
C SER A 120 -0.58 -3.15 5.73
N VAL A 121 -0.98 -2.04 5.12
CA VAL A 121 -0.28 -1.40 4.00
C VAL A 121 0.05 0.00 4.44
N GLY A 122 1.34 0.33 4.51
CA GLY A 122 1.80 1.70 4.61
C GLY A 122 2.09 2.22 3.20
N ILE A 123 1.73 3.46 2.93
CA ILE A 123 2.04 4.13 1.66
C ILE A 123 2.78 5.42 1.99
N VAL A 124 4.00 5.55 1.51
CA VAL A 124 4.79 6.75 1.73
C VAL A 124 4.12 7.93 1.02
N PHE A 125 3.77 8.94 1.79
CA PHE A 125 3.03 10.08 1.29
C PHE A 125 3.24 11.27 2.22
N ASP A 126 3.62 12.41 1.65
CA ASP A 126 3.85 13.62 2.44
C ASP A 126 2.51 14.33 2.68
N TYR A 127 1.77 13.83 3.68
CA TYR A 127 0.46 14.35 4.01
C TYR A 127 0.54 15.42 5.10
N ASP A 128 -0.47 16.27 5.14
CA ASP A 128 -0.69 17.25 6.20
C ASP A 128 -2.09 17.08 6.79
N GLU A 129 -2.49 17.97 7.70
CA GLU A 129 -3.79 17.88 8.37
C GLU A 129 -4.99 18.06 7.43
N LYS A 130 -4.76 18.61 6.22
CA LYS A 130 -5.80 18.81 5.22
C LYS A 130 -5.93 17.63 4.25
N THR A 131 -4.98 16.72 4.27
CA THR A 131 -4.99 15.57 3.37
C THR A 131 -6.09 14.61 3.79
N ASN A 132 -7.00 14.33 2.87
CA ASN A 132 -8.09 13.37 3.07
C ASN A 132 -8.18 12.49 1.83
N ILE A 133 -7.73 11.25 1.95
CA ILE A 133 -7.71 10.29 0.85
C ILE A 133 -8.64 9.14 1.20
N GLU A 134 -9.58 8.85 0.28
CA GLU A 134 -10.55 7.78 0.46
C GLU A 134 -9.88 6.45 0.75
N GLY A 135 -10.35 5.77 1.78
CA GLY A 135 -9.93 4.40 2.11
C GLY A 135 -8.62 4.27 2.87
N VAL A 136 -7.97 5.39 3.23
CA VAL A 136 -6.71 5.36 3.97
C VAL A 136 -6.79 6.22 5.24
N GLU A 137 -5.95 5.89 6.20
CA GLU A 137 -5.79 6.66 7.44
C GLU A 137 -4.39 7.25 7.49
N ASN A 138 -4.21 8.35 8.21
CA ASN A 138 -2.88 8.86 8.50
C ASN A 138 -2.28 8.04 9.64
N TYR A 139 -1.04 7.59 9.48
CA TYR A 139 -0.39 6.80 10.53
C TYR A 139 -0.19 7.61 11.81
N LEU A 140 0.24 8.88 11.70
CA LEU A 140 0.47 9.77 12.85
C LEU A 140 -0.25 11.12 12.69
#